data_b178a61a6078397bc861da1ee0881f33
#
_entry.id   b178a61a6078397bc861da1ee0881f33
#
_cell.length_a   1.000
_cell.length_b   1.000
_cell.length_c   1.000
_cell.angle_alpha   90.00
_cell.angle_beta   90.00
_cell.angle_gamma   90.00
#
_symmetry.space_group_name_H-M   'P 1'
#
loop_
_entity.id
_entity.type
_entity.pdbx_description
1 polymer ?
#
loop_
_entity_poly.entity_id
_entity_poly.type
_entity_poly.pdbx_seq_one_letter_code
_entity_poly.pdbx_strand_id
1 'polypeptide(L)'
;NPFARDTPERIESSLENASATCLAFNRGRGLFAGQYLAVGRSDHYVAIYDLELRTILRWFLGHVKPITSVSWSPYGRYLASSSLDWNVNICDLRHGPAKCVRTLRFTAPVLQVQFSPSSSRTLLAVLESREAFLVRFPSWEDVQSTTMSTEPRRIALHGTPDTSTACFTPDGLWILTGSVKGVIRL
;
A
#
# COMPACT_ATOMS: atom_id res chain seq x y z
N ASN A 1 -26.35 9.10 -24.73
CA ASN A 1 -24.93 9.25 -24.38
C ASN A 1 -24.51 8.08 -23.51
N PRO A 2 -23.68 7.11 -24.00
CA PRO A 2 -23.28 5.96 -23.23
C PRO A 2 -22.43 6.33 -21.99
N PHE A 3 -21.91 7.53 -21.92
CA PHE A 3 -21.10 8.04 -20.80
C PHE A 3 -21.92 8.72 -19.69
N ALA A 4 -23.24 8.89 -19.87
CA ALA A 4 -24.08 9.55 -18.88
C ALA A 4 -24.46 8.67 -17.68
N ARG A 5 -24.03 7.39 -17.67
CA ARG A 5 -24.37 6.43 -16.57
C ARG A 5 -23.30 6.29 -15.51
N ASP A 6 -22.13 6.92 -15.66
CA ASP A 6 -20.96 6.67 -14.81
C ASP A 6 -20.66 7.78 -13.78
N THR A 7 -21.55 8.76 -13.66
CA THR A 7 -21.42 9.77 -12.60
C THR A 7 -22.14 9.29 -11.34
N PRO A 8 -21.44 9.18 -10.20
CA PRO A 8 -22.09 8.83 -8.93
C PRO A 8 -23.10 9.92 -8.53
N GLU A 9 -24.37 9.55 -8.44
CA GLU A 9 -25.45 10.51 -8.17
C GLU A 9 -25.65 10.80 -6.68
N ARG A 10 -25.14 9.95 -5.78
CA ARG A 10 -25.31 10.12 -4.33
C ARG A 10 -24.28 9.37 -3.50
N ILE A 11 -24.14 9.79 -2.24
CA ILE A 11 -23.42 9.07 -1.20
C ILE A 11 -24.37 8.00 -0.62
N GLU A 12 -24.00 6.72 -0.71
CA GLU A 12 -24.80 5.61 -0.20
C GLU A 12 -24.40 5.19 1.22
N SER A 13 -23.13 5.37 1.59
CA SER A 13 -22.64 5.04 2.93
C SER A 13 -21.44 5.90 3.31
N SER A 14 -21.22 6.12 4.60
CA SER A 14 -20.07 6.82 5.14
C SER A 14 -19.36 5.98 6.20
N LEU A 15 -18.03 6.10 6.25
CA LEU A 15 -17.20 5.60 7.35
C LEU A 15 -17.02 6.76 8.34
N GLU A 16 -17.73 6.68 9.47
CA GLU A 16 -17.71 7.74 10.48
C GLU A 16 -16.48 7.71 11.40
N ASN A 17 -16.28 8.78 12.17
CA ASN A 17 -15.35 8.95 13.29
C ASN A 17 -13.87 9.17 12.97
N ALA A 18 -13.40 9.16 11.71
CA ALA A 18 -12.06 9.62 11.34
C ALA A 18 -11.95 9.95 9.87
N SER A 19 -11.00 10.83 9.52
CA SER A 19 -10.76 11.18 8.13
C SER A 19 -10.05 10.06 7.38
N ALA A 20 -10.53 9.74 6.20
CA ALA A 20 -9.79 8.91 5.25
C ALA A 20 -8.61 9.71 4.69
N THR A 21 -7.42 9.15 4.76
CA THR A 21 -6.18 9.75 4.27
C THR A 21 -5.79 9.23 2.90
N CYS A 22 -6.13 7.98 2.62
CA CYS A 22 -5.83 7.32 1.34
C CYS A 22 -6.80 6.17 1.07
N LEU A 23 -6.97 5.86 -0.21
CA LEU A 23 -7.88 4.83 -0.70
C LEU A 23 -7.17 3.99 -1.76
N ALA A 24 -7.42 2.69 -1.79
CA ALA A 24 -6.98 1.82 -2.86
C ALA A 24 -7.97 0.68 -3.11
N PHE A 25 -8.38 0.51 -4.36
CA PHE A 25 -9.18 -0.64 -4.77
C PHE A 25 -8.31 -1.88 -4.95
N ASN A 26 -8.84 -3.03 -4.59
CA ASN A 26 -8.25 -4.30 -5.00
C ASN A 26 -8.45 -4.50 -6.50
N ARG A 27 -7.46 -4.06 -7.29
CA ARG A 27 -7.43 -4.21 -8.75
C ARG A 27 -6.77 -5.51 -9.20
N GLY A 28 -6.48 -6.43 -8.25
CA GLY A 28 -5.77 -7.66 -8.51
C GLY A 28 -6.45 -8.54 -9.56
N ARG A 29 -5.66 -9.43 -10.16
CA ARG A 29 -6.16 -10.47 -11.06
C ARG A 29 -6.86 -11.53 -10.20
N GLY A 30 -8.16 -11.67 -10.31
CA GLY A 30 -8.92 -12.68 -9.56
C GLY A 30 -10.42 -12.40 -9.51
N LEU A 31 -11.17 -13.34 -8.91
CA LEU A 31 -12.62 -13.28 -8.79
C LEU A 31 -13.15 -12.07 -8.00
N PHE A 32 -12.30 -11.47 -7.15
CA PHE A 32 -12.69 -10.34 -6.29
C PHE A 32 -12.07 -9.01 -6.72
N ALA A 33 -11.62 -8.89 -7.98
CA ALA A 33 -11.06 -7.65 -8.48
C ALA A 33 -12.11 -6.52 -8.44
N GLY A 34 -11.76 -5.42 -7.75
CA GLY A 34 -12.66 -4.26 -7.61
C GLY A 34 -13.70 -4.36 -6.49
N GLN A 35 -13.87 -5.53 -5.84
CA GLN A 35 -14.85 -5.71 -4.77
C GLN A 35 -14.42 -5.06 -3.44
N TYR A 36 -13.12 -5.05 -3.15
CA TYR A 36 -12.61 -4.56 -1.88
C TYR A 36 -11.92 -3.21 -2.00
N LEU A 37 -12.24 -2.32 -1.06
CA LEU A 37 -11.62 -1.01 -0.90
C LEU A 37 -10.82 -0.99 0.40
N ALA A 38 -9.51 -0.72 0.32
CA ALA A 38 -8.70 -0.41 1.49
C ALA A 38 -8.76 1.09 1.76
N VAL A 39 -8.99 1.45 3.01
CA VAL A 39 -9.10 2.83 3.50
C VAL A 39 -8.07 3.04 4.59
N GLY A 40 -7.06 3.86 4.34
CA GLY A 40 -6.17 4.37 5.38
C GLY A 40 -6.78 5.56 6.09
N ARG A 41 -6.63 5.63 7.42
CA ARG A 41 -7.31 6.63 8.24
C ARG A 41 -6.33 7.43 9.10
N SER A 42 -6.77 8.62 9.51
CA SER A 42 -6.01 9.51 10.42
C SER A 42 -5.91 8.98 11.85
N ASP A 43 -6.78 8.07 12.26
CA ASP A 43 -6.79 7.41 13.57
C ASP A 43 -5.94 6.14 13.63
N HIS A 44 -4.99 5.98 12.71
CA HIS A 44 -3.97 4.91 12.61
C HIS A 44 -4.49 3.54 12.14
N TYR A 45 -5.79 3.41 11.88
CA TYR A 45 -6.40 2.17 11.41
C TYR A 45 -6.40 2.10 9.89
N VAL A 46 -6.36 0.87 9.38
CA VAL A 46 -6.70 0.57 8.00
C VAL A 46 -7.95 -0.29 8.00
N ALA A 47 -8.97 0.12 7.26
CA ALA A 47 -10.20 -0.63 7.07
C ALA A 47 -10.21 -1.27 5.68
N ILE A 48 -10.73 -2.50 5.58
CA ILE A 48 -11.14 -3.09 4.31
C ILE A 48 -12.66 -3.08 4.26
N TYR A 49 -13.18 -2.40 3.28
CA TYR A 49 -14.60 -2.30 2.99
C TYR A 49 -14.97 -3.21 1.82
N ASP A 50 -16.02 -4.00 2.01
CA ASP A 50 -16.63 -4.81 0.96
C ASP A 50 -17.74 -4.00 0.29
N LEU A 51 -17.59 -3.76 -1.01
CA LEU A 51 -18.53 -2.94 -1.78
C LEU A 51 -19.84 -3.68 -2.07
N GLU A 52 -19.82 -5.01 -2.20
CA GLU A 52 -21.03 -5.79 -2.44
C GLU A 52 -21.87 -5.90 -1.16
N LEU A 53 -21.23 -6.25 -0.05
CA LEU A 53 -21.88 -6.36 1.26
C LEU A 53 -22.12 -4.99 1.92
N ARG A 54 -21.48 -3.92 1.41
CA ARG A 54 -21.56 -2.55 1.96
C ARG A 54 -21.19 -2.47 3.45
N THR A 55 -20.23 -3.28 3.86
CA THR A 55 -19.78 -3.39 5.25
C THR A 55 -18.26 -3.39 5.36
N ILE A 56 -17.77 -3.04 6.55
CA ILE A 56 -16.35 -3.20 6.85
C ILE A 56 -16.09 -4.68 7.12
N LEU A 57 -15.25 -5.27 6.28
CA LEU A 57 -14.86 -6.67 6.39
C LEU A 57 -13.81 -6.87 7.49
N ARG A 58 -12.83 -5.97 7.58
CA ARG A 58 -11.70 -6.10 8.51
C ARG A 58 -11.12 -4.74 8.91
N TRP A 59 -10.58 -4.72 10.13
CA TRP A 59 -9.73 -3.64 10.64
C TRP A 59 -8.32 -4.14 10.86
N PHE A 60 -7.33 -3.35 10.47
CA PHE A 60 -5.92 -3.60 10.76
C PHE A 60 -5.39 -2.55 11.71
N LEU A 61 -4.77 -3.05 12.78
CA LEU A 61 -4.09 -2.28 13.80
C LEU A 61 -2.58 -2.50 13.67
N GLY A 62 -1.79 -1.58 14.20
CA GLY A 62 -0.33 -1.76 14.27
C GLY A 62 0.45 -0.51 13.91
N HIS A 63 -0.21 0.54 13.41
CA HIS A 63 0.37 1.87 13.31
C HIS A 63 0.01 2.71 14.54
N VAL A 64 0.87 3.66 14.87
CA VAL A 64 0.70 4.60 16.01
C VAL A 64 0.58 6.05 15.57
N LYS A 65 0.61 6.29 14.26
CA LYS A 65 0.39 7.60 13.63
C LYS A 65 -0.49 7.45 12.39
N PRO A 66 -1.01 8.56 11.84
CA PRO A 66 -1.86 8.52 10.64
C PRO A 66 -1.27 7.71 9.50
N ILE A 67 -2.15 6.98 8.81
CA ILE A 67 -1.82 6.25 7.60
C ILE A 67 -1.59 7.27 6.47
N THR A 68 -0.55 7.06 5.68
CA THR A 68 -0.20 7.93 4.54
C THR A 68 -0.58 7.33 3.21
N SER A 69 -0.40 6.01 3.08
CA SER A 69 -0.69 5.31 1.83
C SER A 69 -1.04 3.85 2.07
N VAL A 70 -1.85 3.27 1.20
CA VAL A 70 -2.18 1.84 1.17
C VAL A 70 -2.02 1.28 -0.24
N SER A 71 -1.58 0.02 -0.35
CA SER A 71 -1.38 -0.63 -1.63
C SER A 71 -1.68 -2.13 -1.56
N TRP A 72 -2.44 -2.63 -2.52
CA TRP A 72 -2.71 -4.05 -2.70
C TRP A 72 -1.61 -4.74 -3.49
N SER A 73 -1.29 -5.96 -3.10
CA SER A 73 -0.48 -6.83 -3.96
C SER A 73 -1.25 -7.26 -5.21
N PRO A 74 -0.55 -7.64 -6.32
CA PRO A 74 -1.19 -7.95 -7.61
C PRO A 74 -2.30 -9.00 -7.55
N TYR A 75 -2.22 -9.92 -6.60
CA TYR A 75 -3.22 -11.00 -6.45
C TYR A 75 -4.16 -10.77 -5.26
N GLY A 76 -4.18 -9.58 -4.68
CA GLY A 76 -5.08 -9.22 -3.58
C GLY A 76 -4.83 -9.94 -2.24
N ARG A 77 -3.76 -10.74 -2.14
CA ARG A 77 -3.45 -11.48 -0.91
C ARG A 77 -2.89 -10.60 0.19
N TYR A 78 -2.00 -9.68 -0.17
CA TYR A 78 -1.32 -8.81 0.79
C TYR A 78 -1.78 -7.37 0.63
N LEU A 79 -1.86 -6.69 1.76
CA LEU A 79 -2.07 -5.25 1.83
C LEU A 79 -0.87 -4.64 2.54
N ALA A 80 -0.25 -3.63 1.92
CA ALA A 80 0.76 -2.79 2.55
C ALA A 80 0.12 -1.47 2.98
N SER A 81 0.48 -0.99 4.16
CA SER A 81 0.12 0.34 4.66
C SER A 81 1.36 1.05 5.14
N SER A 82 1.50 2.33 4.81
CA SER A 82 2.55 3.21 5.30
C SER A 82 2.00 4.27 6.23
N SER A 83 2.84 4.79 7.12
CA SER A 83 2.44 5.75 8.13
C SER A 83 3.56 6.75 8.47
N LEU A 84 3.16 7.85 9.09
CA LEU A 84 4.08 8.82 9.70
C LEU A 84 4.85 8.23 10.89
N ASP A 85 4.59 7.01 11.31
CA ASP A 85 5.32 6.29 12.37
C ASP A 85 6.60 5.61 11.87
N TRP A 86 7.02 5.89 10.62
CA TRP A 86 8.22 5.39 9.95
C TRP A 86 8.15 3.91 9.56
N ASN A 87 6.99 3.31 9.68
CA ASN A 87 6.81 1.90 9.39
C ASN A 87 5.95 1.69 8.13
N VAL A 88 6.22 0.57 7.48
CA VAL A 88 5.31 -0.05 6.52
C VAL A 88 4.89 -1.40 7.09
N ASN A 89 3.60 -1.59 7.29
CA ASN A 89 3.02 -2.85 7.72
C ASN A 89 2.49 -3.61 6.51
N ILE A 90 2.78 -4.92 6.48
CA ILE A 90 2.28 -5.83 5.45
C ILE A 90 1.40 -6.86 6.12
N CYS A 91 0.15 -6.95 5.68
CA CYS A 91 -0.87 -7.83 6.24
C CYS A 91 -1.25 -8.90 5.22
N ASP A 92 -1.34 -10.18 5.65
CA ASP A 92 -1.86 -11.29 4.85
C ASP A 92 -3.37 -11.42 5.08
N LEU A 93 -4.14 -11.41 4.02
CA LEU A 93 -5.60 -11.45 4.08
C LEU A 93 -6.17 -12.87 4.09
N ARG A 94 -5.34 -13.90 3.87
CA ARG A 94 -5.79 -15.30 3.85
C ARG A 94 -6.13 -15.86 5.21
N HIS A 95 -5.41 -15.45 6.23
CA HIS A 95 -5.46 -16.12 7.53
C HIS A 95 -6.07 -15.23 8.60
N GLY A 96 -7.22 -15.67 9.16
CA GLY A 96 -7.76 -15.29 10.46
C GLY A 96 -7.84 -13.80 10.82
N PRO A 97 -7.70 -13.48 12.09
CA PRO A 97 -7.73 -12.08 12.54
C PRO A 97 -6.59 -11.29 11.89
N ALA A 98 -6.91 -10.08 11.52
CA ALA A 98 -6.07 -9.14 10.77
C ALA A 98 -4.68 -8.93 11.42
N LYS A 99 -3.75 -9.83 11.15
CA LYS A 99 -2.39 -9.78 11.67
C LYS A 99 -1.45 -9.29 10.58
N CYS A 100 -0.67 -8.25 10.92
CA CYS A 100 0.45 -7.86 10.08
C CYS A 100 1.51 -8.97 10.13
N VAL A 101 1.84 -9.49 8.96
CA VAL A 101 2.86 -10.55 8.83
C VAL A 101 4.26 -9.99 8.89
N ARG A 102 4.42 -8.71 8.56
CA ARG A 102 5.71 -8.04 8.62
C ARG A 102 5.58 -6.53 8.82
N THR A 103 6.49 -5.96 9.61
CA THR A 103 6.70 -4.52 9.74
C THR A 103 8.09 -4.17 9.25
N LEU A 104 8.17 -3.20 8.33
CA LEU A 104 9.42 -2.64 7.82
C LEU A 104 9.62 -1.27 8.44
N ARG A 105 10.70 -1.06 9.16
CA ARG A 105 11.04 0.23 9.73
C ARG A 105 12.01 0.99 8.83
N PHE A 106 11.72 2.25 8.58
CA PHE A 106 12.54 3.16 7.81
C PHE A 106 13.18 4.24 8.70
N THR A 107 14.02 5.07 8.08
CA THR A 107 14.76 6.14 8.74
C THR A 107 13.99 7.46 8.85
N ALA A 108 12.86 7.57 8.13
CA ALA A 108 12.00 8.73 8.09
C ALA A 108 10.53 8.29 7.90
N PRO A 109 9.54 9.19 8.11
CA PRO A 109 8.14 8.94 7.79
C PRO A 109 7.98 8.44 6.37
N VAL A 110 7.12 7.44 6.16
CA VAL A 110 6.86 6.88 4.84
C VAL A 110 5.61 7.54 4.28
N LEU A 111 5.76 8.29 3.19
CA LEU A 111 4.66 9.04 2.57
C LEU A 111 3.87 8.20 1.57
N GLN A 112 4.53 7.29 0.88
CA GLN A 112 3.91 6.49 -0.17
C GLN A 112 4.44 5.07 -0.14
N VAL A 113 3.56 4.12 -0.37
CA VAL A 113 3.90 2.71 -0.57
C VAL A 113 3.14 2.17 -1.78
N GLN A 114 3.82 1.34 -2.59
CA GLN A 114 3.21 0.69 -3.74
C GLN A 114 3.79 -0.71 -3.94
N PHE A 115 2.93 -1.73 -4.05
CA PHE A 115 3.35 -3.03 -4.57
C PHE A 115 3.64 -2.95 -6.07
N SER A 116 4.62 -3.73 -6.52
CA SER A 116 4.82 -3.95 -7.94
C SER A 116 3.58 -4.62 -8.55
N PRO A 117 3.08 -4.15 -9.70
CA PRO A 117 1.93 -4.77 -10.37
C PRO A 117 2.23 -6.18 -10.91
N SER A 118 3.50 -6.53 -11.05
CA SER A 118 3.95 -7.84 -11.55
C SER A 118 4.35 -8.81 -10.43
N SER A 119 4.63 -8.31 -9.21
CA SER A 119 5.19 -9.14 -8.14
C SER A 119 4.70 -8.75 -6.75
N SER A 120 4.13 -9.70 -6.02
CA SER A 120 3.78 -9.51 -4.61
C SER A 120 5.01 -9.43 -3.69
N ARG A 121 6.22 -9.72 -4.19
CA ARG A 121 7.47 -9.70 -3.41
C ARG A 121 8.28 -8.42 -3.57
N THR A 122 7.77 -7.46 -4.32
CA THR A 122 8.47 -6.20 -4.59
C THR A 122 7.58 -5.03 -4.20
N LEU A 123 8.13 -4.11 -3.44
CA LEU A 123 7.42 -2.95 -2.90
C LEU A 123 8.29 -1.72 -3.07
N LEU A 124 7.68 -0.62 -3.48
CA LEU A 124 8.28 0.70 -3.56
C LEU A 124 7.83 1.52 -2.36
N ALA A 125 8.76 2.20 -1.69
CA ALA A 125 8.48 3.11 -0.58
C ALA A 125 9.14 4.46 -0.84
N VAL A 126 8.42 5.55 -0.63
CA VAL A 126 8.91 6.92 -0.71
C VAL A 126 8.83 7.56 0.66
N LEU A 127 9.94 8.14 1.11
CA LEU A 127 10.07 8.73 2.42
C LEU A 127 9.89 10.26 2.38
N GLU A 128 9.56 10.83 3.52
CA GLU A 128 9.57 12.29 3.71
C GLU A 128 10.96 12.90 3.53
N SER A 129 12.03 12.12 3.81
CA SER A 129 13.42 12.51 3.52
C SER A 129 13.74 12.64 2.02
N ARG A 130 12.74 12.42 1.16
CA ARG A 130 12.84 12.46 -0.32
C ARG A 130 13.69 11.35 -0.92
N GLU A 131 13.85 10.27 -0.18
CA GLU A 131 14.46 9.05 -0.65
C GLU A 131 13.41 8.06 -1.08
N ALA A 132 13.71 7.26 -2.09
CA ALA A 132 12.87 6.16 -2.53
C ALA A 132 13.63 4.83 -2.42
N PHE A 133 12.94 3.81 -1.95
CA PHE A 133 13.49 2.48 -1.74
C PHE A 133 12.68 1.43 -2.47
N LEU A 134 13.37 0.56 -3.19
CA LEU A 134 12.83 -0.69 -3.68
C LEU A 134 13.12 -1.79 -2.66
N VAL A 135 12.06 -2.39 -2.12
CA VAL A 135 12.16 -3.48 -1.14
C VAL A 135 11.81 -4.79 -1.82
N ARG A 136 12.71 -5.78 -1.75
CA ARG A 136 12.48 -7.13 -2.28
C ARG A 136 12.47 -8.14 -1.16
N PHE A 137 11.45 -8.97 -1.13
CA PHE A 137 11.27 -10.05 -0.16
C PHE A 137 11.73 -11.37 -0.80
N PRO A 138 12.58 -12.17 -0.15
CA PRO A 138 13.07 -13.44 -0.69
C PRO A 138 11.94 -14.48 -0.83
N SER A 139 11.16 -14.66 0.21
CA SER A 139 9.97 -15.53 0.23
C SER A 139 8.96 -15.03 1.26
N TRP A 140 7.67 -15.33 1.06
CA TRP A 140 6.63 -15.10 2.06
C TRP A 140 6.46 -16.27 3.03
N GLU A 141 6.94 -17.45 2.68
CA GLU A 141 6.86 -18.66 3.51
C GLU A 141 7.88 -18.60 4.65
N ASP A 142 9.05 -18.00 4.41
CA ASP A 142 10.08 -17.79 5.43
C ASP A 142 9.69 -16.74 6.49
N VAL A 143 8.65 -15.95 6.23
CA VAL A 143 8.14 -14.92 7.16
C VAL A 143 7.47 -15.55 8.39
N GLN A 144 7.01 -16.79 8.30
CA GLN A 144 6.37 -17.50 9.42
C GLN A 144 7.38 -18.26 10.31
N SER A 145 8.58 -18.51 9.83
CA SER A 145 9.64 -19.15 10.59
C SER A 145 10.45 -18.10 11.35
N THR A 146 10.37 -18.14 12.66
CA THR A 146 11.06 -17.23 13.61
C THR A 146 12.59 -17.34 13.57
N THR A 147 13.17 -18.20 12.74
CA THR A 147 14.55 -18.68 12.88
C THR A 147 15.55 -18.25 11.81
N MET A 148 15.14 -17.65 10.70
CA MET A 148 16.10 -17.11 9.71
C MET A 148 15.58 -15.79 9.17
N SER A 149 16.00 -14.70 9.77
CA SER A 149 15.74 -13.33 9.32
C SER A 149 16.56 -13.02 8.07
N THR A 150 16.11 -13.48 6.92
CA THR A 150 16.58 -12.86 5.69
C THR A 150 15.91 -11.49 5.63
N GLU A 151 16.62 -10.46 6.09
CA GLU A 151 16.18 -9.07 5.98
C GLU A 151 15.79 -8.78 4.52
N PRO A 152 14.66 -8.12 4.26
CA PRO A 152 14.30 -7.76 2.91
C PRO A 152 15.36 -6.84 2.34
N ARG A 153 15.80 -7.15 1.13
CA ARG A 153 16.79 -6.32 0.46
C ARG A 153 16.19 -4.96 0.12
N ARG A 154 16.72 -3.92 0.73
CA ARG A 154 16.39 -2.53 0.43
C ARG A 154 17.41 -1.99 -0.57
N ILE A 155 16.93 -1.49 -1.68
CA ILE A 155 17.74 -0.86 -2.72
C ILE A 155 17.32 0.59 -2.77
N ALA A 156 18.22 1.49 -2.36
CA ALA A 156 18.01 2.92 -2.57
C ALA A 156 18.01 3.20 -4.08
N LEU A 157 17.07 3.98 -4.55
CA LEU A 157 17.06 4.43 -5.94
C LEU A 157 18.07 5.57 -6.08
N HIS A 158 19.31 5.21 -6.40
CA HIS A 158 20.39 6.17 -6.57
C HIS A 158 20.15 7.06 -7.80
N GLY A 159 20.60 8.32 -7.69
CA GLY A 159 20.44 9.29 -8.78
C GLY A 159 19.10 10.00 -8.85
N THR A 160 18.24 9.81 -7.85
CA THR A 160 16.95 10.51 -7.73
C THR A 160 16.92 11.42 -6.48
N PRO A 161 17.77 12.46 -6.39
CA PRO A 161 17.69 13.39 -5.28
C PRO A 161 16.34 14.11 -5.32
N ASP A 162 15.81 14.39 -4.14
CA ASP A 162 14.54 15.11 -3.96
C ASP A 162 13.30 14.40 -4.53
N THR A 163 13.24 13.06 -4.49
CA THR A 163 12.05 12.31 -4.92
C THR A 163 10.84 12.67 -4.05
N SER A 164 9.80 13.19 -4.67
CA SER A 164 8.53 13.51 -4.00
C SER A 164 7.49 12.41 -4.16
N THR A 165 7.55 11.71 -5.29
CA THR A 165 6.64 10.61 -5.61
C THR A 165 7.34 9.60 -6.50
N ALA A 166 6.90 8.35 -6.44
CA ALA A 166 7.39 7.32 -7.35
C ALA A 166 6.28 6.30 -7.62
N CYS A 167 6.27 5.73 -8.80
CA CYS A 167 5.32 4.68 -9.16
C CYS A 167 5.94 3.66 -10.11
N PHE A 168 5.39 2.44 -10.10
CA PHE A 168 5.69 1.45 -11.12
C PHE A 168 4.91 1.76 -12.40
N THR A 169 5.51 1.42 -13.54
CA THR A 169 4.76 1.28 -14.79
C THR A 169 3.76 0.13 -14.69
N PRO A 170 2.67 0.11 -15.48
CA PRO A 170 1.64 -0.94 -15.41
C PRO A 170 2.17 -2.36 -15.64
N ASP A 171 3.25 -2.50 -16.40
CA ASP A 171 3.95 -3.76 -16.64
C ASP A 171 4.85 -4.18 -15.45
N GLY A 172 5.18 -3.24 -14.56
CA GLY A 172 6.06 -3.45 -13.41
C GLY A 172 7.54 -3.57 -13.74
N LEU A 173 7.94 -3.20 -14.96
CA LEU A 173 9.34 -3.29 -15.41
C LEU A 173 10.15 -2.05 -15.05
N TRP A 174 9.50 -0.88 -15.00
CA TRP A 174 10.16 0.39 -14.75
C TRP A 174 9.58 1.10 -13.52
N ILE A 175 10.36 2.02 -12.99
CA ILE A 175 9.94 2.92 -11.90
C ILE A 175 10.09 4.35 -12.40
N LEU A 176 8.99 5.08 -12.37
CA LEU A 176 8.98 6.52 -12.61
C LEU A 176 9.14 7.25 -11.28
N THR A 177 10.05 8.19 -11.22
CA THR A 177 10.24 9.06 -10.05
C THR A 177 10.02 10.51 -10.43
N GLY A 178 9.26 11.21 -9.62
CA GLY A 178 9.04 12.64 -9.73
C GLY A 178 9.78 13.39 -8.61
N SER A 179 10.48 14.47 -8.94
CA SER A 179 11.16 15.31 -7.97
C SER A 179 10.38 16.60 -7.69
N VAL A 180 10.66 17.22 -6.55
CA VAL A 180 10.11 18.54 -6.19
C VAL A 180 10.48 19.62 -7.23
N LYS A 181 11.57 19.44 -7.95
CA LYS A 181 12.03 20.37 -9.00
C LYS A 181 11.34 20.15 -10.35
N GLY A 182 10.29 19.31 -10.40
CA GLY A 182 9.56 19.03 -11.65
C GLY A 182 10.28 18.08 -12.61
N VAL A 183 11.34 17.40 -12.18
CA VAL A 183 12.06 16.43 -13.02
C VAL A 183 11.40 15.06 -12.86
N ILE A 184 11.07 14.43 -13.99
CA ILE A 184 10.61 13.04 -14.05
C ILE A 184 11.75 12.19 -14.60
N ARG A 185 11.98 11.03 -13.97
CA ARG A 185 13.00 10.06 -14.38
C ARG A 185 12.41 8.66 -14.44
N LEU A 186 12.92 7.88 -15.35
CA LEU A 186 12.60 6.47 -15.60
C LEU A 186 13.82 5.62 -15.25
#